data_7b733d27e9a1cd19f0bb5f3056e71fab
#
_entry.id   7b733d27e9a1cd19f0bb5f3056e71fab
#
_cell.length_a   1.000
_cell.length_b   1.000
_cell.length_c   1.000
_cell.angle_alpha   90.00
_cell.angle_beta   90.00
_cell.angle_gamma   90.00
#
_symmetry.space_group_name_H-M   'P 1'
#
loop_
_entity.id
_entity.type
_entity.pdbx_description
1 polymer ?
#
loop_
_entity_poly.entity_id
_entity_poly.type
_entity_poly.pdbx_seq_one_letter_code
_entity_poly.pdbx_strand_id
1 'polypeptide(L)'
;MMRDRYDNPISTTSEKARDAYIKGVDALLSANAGAELEFQKAINADEGFALAYAALARACQISGRGVEATESIAKAESLSDGVSTRELSHIAMLGHLIGGRGADAVASARAHVMEFPRDTMIVQPLTSVFGLIGFSGLAGREAEQLAFLTTLAPSYGDDWWFNCQYAFAQVEVGQTDRAWNTIAKSLDGNPRNAHAAHIRTHIHYERDDAKAGLIYLTDWYKDLDRKAVLHCHITWHLALWNLEFGNSEQAWAYIDDGVRPSKAWGPALNVMTDTASFLHRAEMCGEDVDVARWREVSEYALNFFPNRGFTFADIHAALAHAMVGETDTLGQLISDAKGPAADVVAKLAEAFQAFVAENWQAVIAHLTPVMSQHERVGGSRAQRDLIEFTMLAALMKLGRADDARLMLATRRPMKTDYGVSIGLG
;
A
#
# COMPACT_ATOMS: atom_id res chain seq x y z
N MET A 1 -1.21 -22.61 -29.38
CA MET A 1 -0.67 -22.03 -28.16
C MET A 1 -1.83 -21.61 -27.29
N MET A 2 -1.83 -22.01 -26.02
CA MET A 2 -2.89 -21.63 -25.07
C MET A 2 -2.79 -20.14 -24.77
N ARG A 3 -3.87 -19.58 -24.19
CA ARG A 3 -3.94 -18.16 -23.84
C ARG A 3 -4.34 -17.99 -22.39
N ASP A 4 -3.82 -16.94 -21.76
CA ASP A 4 -4.26 -16.50 -20.45
C ASP A 4 -5.59 -15.73 -20.52
N ARG A 5 -6.06 -15.22 -19.39
CA ARG A 5 -7.30 -14.43 -19.30
C ARG A 5 -7.26 -13.14 -20.14
N TYR A 6 -6.09 -12.59 -20.37
CA TYR A 6 -5.87 -11.34 -21.09
C TYR A 6 -5.55 -11.55 -22.57
N ASP A 7 -5.80 -12.78 -23.06
CA ASP A 7 -5.57 -13.22 -24.44
C ASP A 7 -4.08 -13.24 -24.84
N ASN A 8 -3.17 -13.25 -23.88
CA ASN A 8 -1.75 -13.41 -24.15
C ASN A 8 -1.41 -14.88 -24.38
N PRO A 9 -0.64 -15.22 -25.43
CA PRO A 9 -0.14 -16.58 -25.62
C PRO A 9 0.76 -17.01 -24.45
N ILE A 10 0.60 -18.25 -23.98
CA ILE A 10 1.40 -18.84 -22.90
C ILE A 10 2.02 -20.17 -23.34
N SER A 11 3.22 -20.48 -22.85
CA SER A 11 4.04 -21.60 -23.34
C SER A 11 3.61 -22.96 -22.83
N THR A 12 2.71 -23.08 -21.86
CA THR A 12 2.20 -24.38 -21.42
C THR A 12 1.31 -25.04 -22.48
N THR A 13 1.34 -26.36 -22.53
CA THR A 13 0.41 -27.20 -23.31
C THR A 13 -0.62 -27.90 -22.42
N SER A 14 -0.53 -27.75 -21.10
CA SER A 14 -1.43 -28.33 -20.10
C SER A 14 -2.59 -27.42 -19.83
N GLU A 15 -3.82 -27.85 -20.14
CA GLU A 15 -5.04 -27.08 -19.79
C GLU A 15 -5.16 -26.91 -18.28
N LYS A 16 -4.77 -27.91 -17.49
CA LYS A 16 -4.80 -27.83 -16.02
C LYS A 16 -3.83 -26.78 -15.51
N ALA A 17 -2.64 -26.68 -16.11
CA ALA A 17 -1.65 -25.68 -15.73
C ALA A 17 -2.15 -24.27 -16.08
N ARG A 18 -2.69 -24.06 -17.30
CA ARG A 18 -3.32 -22.81 -17.72
C ARG A 18 -4.41 -22.37 -16.76
N ASP A 19 -5.36 -23.27 -16.47
CA ASP A 19 -6.54 -22.91 -15.64
C ASP A 19 -6.15 -22.58 -14.20
N ALA A 20 -5.17 -23.29 -13.64
CA ALA A 20 -4.63 -22.99 -12.32
C ALA A 20 -3.86 -21.64 -12.34
N TYR A 21 -3.04 -21.40 -13.37
CA TYR A 21 -2.34 -20.13 -13.55
C TYR A 21 -3.29 -18.94 -13.60
N ILE A 22 -4.38 -19.02 -14.40
CA ILE A 22 -5.40 -17.97 -14.50
C ILE A 22 -6.05 -17.71 -13.14
N LYS A 23 -6.42 -18.75 -12.39
CA LYS A 23 -6.98 -18.59 -11.02
C LYS A 23 -5.99 -17.94 -10.07
N GLY A 24 -4.72 -18.32 -10.15
CA GLY A 24 -3.66 -17.70 -9.35
C GLY A 24 -3.49 -16.22 -9.65
N VAL A 25 -3.48 -15.85 -10.93
CA VAL A 25 -3.44 -14.44 -11.38
C VAL A 25 -4.66 -13.67 -10.86
N ASP A 26 -5.87 -14.23 -11.01
CA ASP A 26 -7.10 -13.56 -10.53
C ASP A 26 -7.08 -13.36 -9.00
N ALA A 27 -6.60 -14.34 -8.23
CA ALA A 27 -6.46 -14.23 -6.78
C ALA A 27 -5.44 -13.17 -6.38
N LEU A 28 -4.27 -13.12 -7.05
CA LEU A 28 -3.24 -12.12 -6.82
C LEU A 28 -3.74 -10.71 -7.15
N LEU A 29 -4.35 -10.54 -8.32
CA LEU A 29 -4.83 -9.25 -8.81
C LEU A 29 -6.00 -8.70 -7.98
N SER A 30 -6.81 -9.55 -7.38
CA SER A 30 -7.89 -9.17 -6.46
C SER A 30 -7.44 -9.03 -5.00
N ALA A 31 -6.17 -9.29 -4.70
CA ALA A 31 -5.60 -9.32 -3.35
C ALA A 31 -6.32 -10.30 -2.39
N ASN A 32 -6.94 -11.34 -2.95
CA ASN A 32 -7.57 -12.42 -2.20
C ASN A 32 -6.55 -13.51 -1.82
N ALA A 33 -6.98 -14.40 -0.92
CA ALA A 33 -6.17 -15.57 -0.54
C ALA A 33 -6.07 -16.60 -1.69
N GLY A 34 -5.00 -17.41 -1.69
CA GLY A 34 -4.91 -18.62 -2.50
C GLY A 34 -4.07 -18.51 -3.77
N ALA A 35 -3.54 -17.33 -4.13
CA ALA A 35 -2.74 -17.15 -5.35
C ALA A 35 -1.57 -18.15 -5.44
N GLU A 36 -0.79 -18.28 -4.39
CA GLU A 36 0.36 -19.18 -4.33
C GLU A 36 -0.01 -20.66 -4.51
N LEU A 37 -1.12 -21.06 -3.87
CA LEU A 37 -1.64 -22.42 -4.01
C LEU A 37 -2.01 -22.74 -5.47
N GLU A 38 -2.63 -21.81 -6.16
CA GLU A 38 -3.02 -21.99 -7.55
C GLU A 38 -1.78 -21.99 -8.48
N PHE A 39 -0.77 -21.14 -8.25
CA PHE A 39 0.48 -21.19 -8.99
C PHE A 39 1.24 -22.50 -8.75
N GLN A 40 1.25 -23.02 -7.52
CA GLN A 40 1.84 -24.34 -7.24
C GLN A 40 1.09 -25.48 -7.96
N LYS A 41 -0.26 -25.41 -8.07
CA LYS A 41 -1.03 -26.36 -8.88
C LYS A 41 -0.68 -26.27 -10.36
N ALA A 42 -0.44 -25.05 -10.87
CA ALA A 42 -0.02 -24.86 -12.26
C ALA A 42 1.36 -25.51 -12.51
N ILE A 43 2.31 -25.30 -11.60
CA ILE A 43 3.65 -25.92 -11.64
C ILE A 43 3.55 -27.46 -11.58
N ASN A 44 2.74 -27.99 -10.67
CA ASN A 44 2.56 -29.44 -10.54
C ASN A 44 1.91 -30.09 -11.78
N ALA A 45 1.12 -29.32 -12.53
CA ALA A 45 0.48 -29.78 -13.77
C ALA A 45 1.39 -29.64 -15.02
N ASP A 46 2.40 -28.77 -14.95
CA ASP A 46 3.45 -28.58 -15.98
C ASP A 46 4.69 -27.97 -15.34
N GLU A 47 5.67 -28.82 -15.00
CA GLU A 47 6.92 -28.40 -14.37
C GLU A 47 7.81 -27.52 -15.29
N GLY A 48 7.51 -27.51 -16.59
CA GLY A 48 8.19 -26.67 -17.59
C GLY A 48 7.57 -25.27 -17.76
N PHE A 49 6.46 -24.97 -17.08
CA PHE A 49 5.74 -23.71 -17.26
C PHE A 49 6.41 -22.53 -16.53
N ALA A 50 7.38 -21.88 -17.19
CA ALA A 50 8.20 -20.82 -16.64
C ALA A 50 7.39 -19.64 -16.02
N LEU A 51 6.29 -19.21 -16.67
CA LEU A 51 5.45 -18.13 -16.14
C LEU A 51 4.78 -18.48 -14.81
N ALA A 52 4.48 -19.76 -14.53
CA ALA A 52 3.89 -20.14 -13.24
C ALA A 52 4.89 -19.95 -12.10
N TYR A 53 6.18 -20.24 -12.33
CA TYR A 53 7.26 -19.94 -11.37
C TYR A 53 7.48 -18.44 -11.19
N ALA A 54 7.44 -17.65 -12.26
CA ALA A 54 7.56 -16.20 -12.18
C ALA A 54 6.39 -15.57 -11.39
N ALA A 55 5.17 -16.07 -11.59
CA ALA A 55 3.98 -15.61 -10.84
C ALA A 55 4.04 -16.05 -9.36
N LEU A 56 4.52 -17.27 -9.07
CA LEU A 56 4.77 -17.71 -7.69
C LEU A 56 5.81 -16.84 -7.01
N ALA A 57 6.91 -16.52 -7.71
CA ALA A 57 7.94 -15.61 -7.21
C ALA A 57 7.36 -14.24 -6.80
N ARG A 58 6.48 -13.67 -7.64
CA ARG A 58 5.80 -12.41 -7.33
C ARG A 58 4.87 -12.54 -6.11
N ALA A 59 4.10 -13.62 -5.99
CA ALA A 59 3.23 -13.85 -4.85
C ALA A 59 4.02 -14.00 -3.54
N CYS A 60 5.13 -14.75 -3.56
CA CYS A 60 6.05 -14.87 -2.42
C CYS A 60 6.66 -13.50 -2.03
N GLN A 61 7.06 -12.69 -3.01
CA GLN A 61 7.60 -11.35 -2.76
C GLN A 61 6.55 -10.45 -2.05
N ILE A 62 5.31 -10.45 -2.51
CA ILE A 62 4.22 -9.68 -1.87
C ILE A 62 4.00 -10.15 -0.43
N SER A 63 4.10 -11.44 -0.18
CA SER A 63 3.97 -12.04 1.15
C SER A 63 5.21 -11.90 2.05
N GLY A 64 6.27 -11.20 1.58
CA GLY A 64 7.51 -10.98 2.34
C GLY A 64 8.46 -12.18 2.39
N ARG A 65 8.22 -13.22 1.60
CA ARG A 65 9.05 -14.43 1.53
C ARG A 65 10.11 -14.31 0.44
N GLY A 66 11.14 -13.50 0.72
CA GLY A 66 12.18 -13.13 -0.23
C GLY A 66 13.03 -14.30 -0.72
N VAL A 67 13.30 -15.29 0.12
CA VAL A 67 14.09 -16.48 -0.25
C VAL A 67 13.34 -17.28 -1.30
N GLU A 68 12.10 -17.65 -1.03
CA GLU A 68 11.26 -18.42 -1.95
C GLU A 68 10.96 -17.64 -3.24
N ALA A 69 10.85 -16.32 -3.17
CA ALA A 69 10.71 -15.48 -4.35
C ALA A 69 11.96 -15.57 -5.25
N THR A 70 13.14 -15.48 -4.64
CA THR A 70 14.42 -15.59 -5.37
C THR A 70 14.61 -16.96 -5.99
N GLU A 71 14.31 -18.03 -5.28
CA GLU A 71 14.38 -19.40 -5.80
C GLU A 71 13.41 -19.62 -6.95
N SER A 72 12.19 -19.15 -6.82
CA SER A 72 11.13 -19.29 -7.84
C SER A 72 11.46 -18.52 -9.11
N ILE A 73 11.98 -17.28 -9.01
CA ILE A 73 12.33 -16.51 -10.22
C ILE A 73 13.56 -17.11 -10.91
N ALA A 74 14.56 -17.58 -10.17
CA ALA A 74 15.72 -18.29 -10.75
C ALA A 74 15.28 -19.56 -11.50
N LYS A 75 14.28 -20.27 -10.98
CA LYS A 75 13.71 -21.43 -11.68
C LYS A 75 12.99 -21.00 -12.97
N ALA A 76 12.21 -19.92 -12.95
CA ALA A 76 11.57 -19.38 -14.16
C ALA A 76 12.62 -19.02 -15.24
N GLU A 77 13.69 -18.34 -14.84
CA GLU A 77 14.82 -18.00 -15.72
C GLU A 77 15.47 -19.24 -16.33
N SER A 78 15.69 -20.29 -15.54
CA SER A 78 16.26 -21.55 -16.04
C SER A 78 15.38 -22.32 -17.03
N LEU A 79 14.08 -22.02 -17.06
CA LEU A 79 13.08 -22.63 -17.95
C LEU A 79 12.70 -21.72 -19.13
N SER A 80 13.40 -20.62 -19.31
CA SER A 80 13.04 -19.61 -20.33
C SER A 80 13.52 -19.92 -21.74
N ASP A 81 14.27 -21.00 -21.94
CA ASP A 81 14.69 -21.43 -23.25
C ASP A 81 13.47 -21.85 -24.10
N GLY A 82 13.28 -21.17 -25.24
CA GLY A 82 12.20 -21.48 -26.18
C GLY A 82 10.82 -20.88 -25.83
N VAL A 83 10.70 -20.07 -24.77
CA VAL A 83 9.49 -19.30 -24.51
C VAL A 83 9.34 -18.13 -25.48
N SER A 84 8.17 -17.50 -25.55
CA SER A 84 7.94 -16.34 -26.39
C SER A 84 8.73 -15.10 -25.93
N THR A 85 8.99 -14.16 -26.85
CA THR A 85 9.63 -12.87 -26.53
C THR A 85 8.91 -12.13 -25.39
N ARG A 86 7.56 -12.19 -25.37
CA ARG A 86 6.74 -11.62 -24.28
C ARG A 86 7.09 -12.27 -22.94
N GLU A 87 7.10 -13.61 -22.87
CA GLU A 87 7.38 -14.33 -21.63
C GLU A 87 8.81 -14.12 -21.16
N LEU A 88 9.76 -14.07 -22.09
CA LEU A 88 11.16 -13.78 -21.77
C LEU A 88 11.31 -12.39 -21.11
N SER A 89 10.72 -11.35 -21.70
CA SER A 89 10.77 -9.99 -21.12
C SER A 89 9.96 -9.87 -19.82
N HIS A 90 8.87 -10.64 -19.68
CA HIS A 90 8.08 -10.75 -18.45
C HIS A 90 8.93 -11.32 -17.29
N ILE A 91 9.60 -12.46 -17.51
CA ILE A 91 10.46 -13.11 -16.51
C ILE A 91 11.63 -12.20 -16.15
N ALA A 92 12.28 -11.57 -17.13
CA ALA A 92 13.40 -10.66 -16.90
C ALA A 92 12.99 -9.45 -16.03
N MET A 93 11.82 -8.84 -16.29
CA MET A 93 11.31 -7.73 -15.50
C MET A 93 11.05 -8.14 -14.03
N LEU A 94 10.41 -9.28 -13.81
CA LEU A 94 10.21 -9.81 -12.45
C LEU A 94 11.53 -10.17 -11.78
N GLY A 95 12.52 -10.65 -12.53
CA GLY A 95 13.88 -10.87 -12.05
C GLY A 95 14.56 -9.58 -11.56
N HIS A 96 14.38 -8.46 -12.26
CA HIS A 96 14.85 -7.16 -11.79
C HIS A 96 14.12 -6.73 -10.50
N LEU A 97 12.79 -6.87 -10.47
CA LEU A 97 11.98 -6.48 -9.32
C LEU A 97 12.36 -7.28 -8.06
N ILE A 98 12.43 -8.61 -8.15
CA ILE A 98 12.73 -9.48 -7.02
C ILE A 98 14.18 -9.31 -6.57
N GLY A 99 15.10 -9.06 -7.52
CA GLY A 99 16.50 -8.74 -7.25
C GLY A 99 16.75 -7.35 -6.67
N GLY A 100 15.70 -6.58 -6.35
CA GLY A 100 15.82 -5.23 -5.75
C GLY A 100 16.32 -4.14 -6.71
N ARG A 101 16.36 -4.42 -8.01
CA ARG A 101 16.78 -3.47 -9.06
C ARG A 101 15.58 -2.67 -9.55
N GLY A 102 15.00 -1.84 -8.68
CA GLY A 102 13.76 -1.12 -8.95
C GLY A 102 13.77 -0.24 -10.20
N ALA A 103 14.87 0.48 -10.45
CA ALA A 103 15.02 1.32 -11.65
C ALA A 103 15.00 0.49 -12.94
N ASP A 104 15.72 -0.65 -12.96
CA ASP A 104 15.73 -1.57 -14.10
C ASP A 104 14.35 -2.21 -14.31
N ALA A 105 13.67 -2.56 -13.21
CA ALA A 105 12.32 -3.10 -13.25
C ALA A 105 11.33 -2.10 -13.88
N VAL A 106 11.39 -0.81 -13.50
CA VAL A 106 10.55 0.24 -14.10
C VAL A 106 10.85 0.42 -15.58
N ALA A 107 12.13 0.50 -15.96
CA ALA A 107 12.53 0.66 -17.37
C ALA A 107 12.06 -0.53 -18.21
N SER A 108 12.30 -1.75 -17.73
CA SER A 108 11.89 -3.00 -18.39
C SER A 108 10.36 -3.11 -18.51
N ALA A 109 9.63 -2.78 -17.44
CA ALA A 109 8.17 -2.83 -17.47
C ALA A 109 7.58 -1.81 -18.45
N ARG A 110 8.10 -0.58 -18.50
CA ARG A 110 7.65 0.45 -19.47
C ARG A 110 7.90 0.02 -20.90
N ALA A 111 9.06 -0.56 -21.20
CA ALA A 111 9.36 -1.11 -22.52
C ALA A 111 8.42 -2.28 -22.88
N HIS A 112 8.20 -3.20 -21.93
CA HIS A 112 7.33 -4.35 -22.12
C HIS A 112 5.87 -3.96 -22.43
N VAL A 113 5.29 -3.03 -21.67
CA VAL A 113 3.87 -2.67 -21.85
C VAL A 113 3.60 -1.87 -23.13
N MET A 114 4.61 -1.28 -23.75
CA MET A 114 4.48 -0.66 -25.09
C MET A 114 4.16 -1.69 -26.17
N GLU A 115 4.69 -2.91 -26.03
CA GLU A 115 4.48 -4.00 -26.97
C GLU A 115 3.36 -4.95 -26.52
N PHE A 116 3.26 -5.18 -25.19
CA PHE A 116 2.32 -6.12 -24.56
C PHE A 116 1.45 -5.42 -23.49
N PRO A 117 0.58 -4.47 -23.86
CA PRO A 117 -0.15 -3.64 -22.90
C PRO A 117 -1.11 -4.41 -21.98
N ARG A 118 -1.48 -5.63 -22.36
CA ARG A 118 -2.39 -6.49 -21.59
C ARG A 118 -1.68 -7.51 -20.68
N ASP A 119 -0.35 -7.40 -20.52
CA ASP A 119 0.37 -8.25 -19.56
C ASP A 119 0.23 -7.69 -18.15
N THR A 120 -0.86 -8.06 -17.49
CA THR A 120 -1.27 -7.52 -16.18
C THR A 120 -0.25 -7.77 -15.09
N MET A 121 0.47 -8.89 -15.13
CA MET A 121 1.49 -9.23 -14.13
C MET A 121 2.72 -8.30 -14.23
N ILE A 122 2.90 -7.61 -15.36
CA ILE A 122 3.93 -6.58 -15.55
C ILE A 122 3.38 -5.17 -15.28
N VAL A 123 2.10 -4.93 -15.56
CA VAL A 123 1.45 -3.65 -15.22
C VAL A 123 1.24 -3.53 -13.70
N GLN A 124 0.87 -4.60 -13.01
CA GLN A 124 0.57 -4.62 -11.58
C GLN A 124 1.70 -4.06 -10.69
N PRO A 125 2.98 -4.42 -10.86
CA PRO A 125 4.07 -3.84 -10.06
C PRO A 125 4.27 -2.33 -10.22
N LEU A 126 3.81 -1.74 -11.32
CA LEU A 126 3.87 -0.29 -11.54
C LEU A 126 2.69 0.47 -10.93
N THR A 127 1.59 -0.23 -10.65
CA THR A 127 0.32 0.37 -10.22
C THR A 127 0.16 0.38 -8.70
N SER A 128 -0.89 1.06 -8.23
CA SER A 128 -1.21 1.27 -6.83
C SER A 128 -0.18 2.16 -6.08
N VAL A 129 -0.57 2.62 -4.92
CA VAL A 129 0.29 3.46 -4.06
C VAL A 129 1.50 2.70 -3.51
N PHE A 130 1.47 1.37 -3.54
CA PHE A 130 2.55 0.47 -3.14
C PHE A 130 3.31 -0.13 -4.34
N GLY A 131 3.02 0.36 -5.55
CA GLY A 131 3.78 0.00 -6.75
C GLY A 131 5.07 0.81 -6.90
N LEU A 132 5.86 0.45 -7.91
CA LEU A 132 7.16 1.09 -8.18
C LEU A 132 7.03 2.60 -8.47
N ILE A 133 5.94 3.03 -9.14
CA ILE A 133 5.66 4.47 -9.32
C ILE A 133 5.25 5.08 -7.98
N GLY A 134 4.40 4.39 -7.21
CA GLY A 134 3.93 4.82 -5.90
C GLY A 134 5.04 5.04 -4.87
N PHE A 135 6.09 4.23 -4.91
CA PHE A 135 7.26 4.31 -4.04
C PHE A 135 8.50 4.94 -4.71
N SER A 136 8.33 5.66 -5.81
CA SER A 136 9.45 6.29 -6.51
C SER A 136 10.18 7.36 -5.69
N GLY A 137 9.54 7.92 -4.66
CA GLY A 137 10.10 9.05 -3.89
C GLY A 137 10.10 10.37 -4.63
N LEU A 138 9.45 10.44 -5.80
CA LEU A 138 9.38 11.61 -6.66
C LEU A 138 8.10 12.42 -6.43
N ALA A 139 8.21 13.72 -6.58
CA ALA A 139 7.05 14.60 -6.65
C ALA A 139 6.22 14.30 -7.92
N GLY A 140 4.90 14.45 -7.83
CA GLY A 140 4.00 14.22 -8.96
C GLY A 140 3.78 12.73 -9.32
N ARG A 141 4.22 11.77 -8.50
CA ARG A 141 4.04 10.33 -8.73
C ARG A 141 2.57 9.93 -8.96
N GLU A 142 1.63 10.63 -8.30
CA GLU A 142 0.19 10.37 -8.43
C GLU A 142 -0.31 10.74 -9.83
N ALA A 143 0.11 11.91 -10.33
CA ALA A 143 -0.19 12.34 -11.70
C ALA A 143 0.47 11.43 -12.74
N GLU A 144 1.71 10.99 -12.50
CA GLU A 144 2.42 10.02 -13.35
C GLU A 144 1.66 8.69 -13.42
N GLN A 145 1.20 8.17 -12.29
CA GLN A 145 0.45 6.92 -12.23
C GLN A 145 -0.88 7.02 -12.99
N LEU A 146 -1.62 8.12 -12.81
CA LEU A 146 -2.85 8.36 -13.55
C LEU A 146 -2.58 8.46 -15.06
N ALA A 147 -1.54 9.18 -15.48
CA ALA A 147 -1.16 9.30 -16.90
C ALA A 147 -0.79 7.93 -17.49
N PHE A 148 0.03 7.14 -16.78
CA PHE A 148 0.41 5.79 -17.19
C PHE A 148 -0.82 4.88 -17.40
N LEU A 149 -1.73 4.83 -16.43
CA LEU A 149 -2.95 4.03 -16.58
C LEU A 149 -3.88 4.57 -17.67
N THR A 150 -3.95 5.89 -17.85
CA THR A 150 -4.76 6.49 -18.92
C THR A 150 -4.28 6.03 -20.32
N THR A 151 -2.98 5.85 -20.51
CA THR A 151 -2.45 5.35 -21.81
C THR A 151 -2.82 3.90 -22.07
N LEU A 152 -3.00 3.09 -21.02
CA LEU A 152 -3.34 1.67 -21.11
C LEU A 152 -4.85 1.41 -21.18
N ALA A 153 -5.68 2.35 -20.75
CA ALA A 153 -7.13 2.19 -20.65
C ALA A 153 -7.81 1.65 -21.94
N PRO A 154 -7.45 2.09 -23.14
CA PRO A 154 -8.05 1.54 -24.38
C PRO A 154 -7.80 0.05 -24.58
N SER A 155 -6.72 -0.51 -24.02
CA SER A 155 -6.38 -1.92 -24.14
C SER A 155 -7.17 -2.83 -23.19
N TYR A 156 -7.77 -2.27 -22.13
CA TYR A 156 -8.44 -3.04 -21.08
C TYR A 156 -9.98 -2.94 -21.10
N GLY A 157 -10.54 -1.82 -21.57
CA GLY A 157 -11.98 -1.59 -21.57
C GLY A 157 -12.60 -1.70 -20.17
N ASP A 158 -13.62 -2.54 -20.02
CA ASP A 158 -14.33 -2.73 -18.75
C ASP A 158 -13.74 -3.87 -17.87
N ASP A 159 -12.44 -4.18 -18.04
CA ASP A 159 -11.76 -5.18 -17.19
C ASP A 159 -11.80 -4.79 -15.71
N TRP A 160 -12.23 -5.72 -14.85
CA TRP A 160 -12.46 -5.45 -13.43
C TRP A 160 -11.16 -5.07 -12.69
N TRP A 161 -10.02 -5.71 -13.01
CA TRP A 161 -8.76 -5.39 -12.35
C TRP A 161 -8.23 -4.03 -12.79
N PHE A 162 -8.25 -3.76 -14.09
CA PHE A 162 -7.79 -2.48 -14.60
C PHE A 162 -8.61 -1.31 -14.05
N ASN A 163 -9.94 -1.43 -14.04
CA ASN A 163 -10.83 -0.41 -13.47
C ASN A 163 -10.56 -0.20 -11.97
N CYS A 164 -10.18 -1.26 -11.22
CA CYS A 164 -9.74 -1.16 -9.83
C CYS A 164 -8.51 -0.23 -9.71
N GLN A 165 -7.44 -0.49 -10.46
CA GLN A 165 -6.21 0.31 -10.43
C GLN A 165 -6.44 1.74 -10.92
N TYR A 166 -7.25 1.90 -11.95
CA TYR A 166 -7.56 3.21 -12.53
C TYR A 166 -8.38 4.08 -11.58
N ALA A 167 -9.36 3.49 -10.88
CA ALA A 167 -10.11 4.18 -9.82
C ALA A 167 -9.18 4.64 -8.68
N PHE A 168 -8.19 3.82 -8.30
CA PHE A 168 -7.24 4.22 -7.27
C PHE A 168 -6.41 5.43 -7.71
N ALA A 169 -5.86 5.42 -8.91
CA ALA A 169 -5.13 6.56 -9.43
C ALA A 169 -6.01 7.83 -9.55
N GLN A 170 -7.28 7.67 -9.89
CA GLN A 170 -8.23 8.79 -9.94
C GLN A 170 -8.50 9.39 -8.55
N VAL A 171 -8.70 8.55 -7.52
CA VAL A 171 -8.98 9.07 -6.16
C VAL A 171 -7.76 9.75 -5.56
N GLU A 172 -6.55 9.22 -5.79
CA GLU A 172 -5.32 9.82 -5.28
C GLU A 172 -5.04 11.23 -5.85
N VAL A 173 -5.53 11.53 -7.07
CA VAL A 173 -5.48 12.89 -7.63
C VAL A 173 -6.74 13.72 -7.38
N GLY A 174 -7.64 13.26 -6.50
CA GLY A 174 -8.86 13.98 -6.11
C GLY A 174 -10.04 13.88 -7.08
N GLN A 175 -9.99 13.01 -8.10
CA GLN A 175 -11.10 12.79 -9.04
C GLN A 175 -12.14 11.81 -8.47
N THR A 176 -12.67 12.10 -7.29
CA THR A 176 -13.50 11.17 -6.49
C THR A 176 -14.77 10.71 -7.22
N ASP A 177 -15.44 11.58 -7.99
CA ASP A 177 -16.65 11.21 -8.74
C ASP A 177 -16.36 10.27 -9.91
N ARG A 178 -15.23 10.49 -10.60
CA ARG A 178 -14.77 9.56 -11.64
C ARG A 178 -14.37 8.23 -11.04
N ALA A 179 -13.61 8.26 -9.94
CA ALA A 179 -13.20 7.06 -9.22
C ALA A 179 -14.40 6.24 -8.76
N TRP A 180 -15.48 6.89 -8.29
CA TRP A 180 -16.71 6.23 -7.89
C TRP A 180 -17.35 5.43 -9.02
N ASN A 181 -17.48 6.03 -10.19
CA ASN A 181 -18.04 5.36 -11.36
C ASN A 181 -17.13 4.24 -11.89
N THR A 182 -15.81 4.45 -11.81
CA THR A 182 -14.83 3.47 -12.27
C THR A 182 -14.76 2.26 -11.34
N ILE A 183 -14.79 2.48 -10.01
CA ILE A 183 -14.76 1.37 -9.04
C ILE A 183 -16.04 0.54 -9.05
N ALA A 184 -17.19 1.14 -9.39
CA ALA A 184 -18.43 0.42 -9.55
C ALA A 184 -18.30 -0.65 -10.65
N LYS A 185 -17.72 -0.31 -11.81
CA LYS A 185 -17.45 -1.28 -12.89
C LYS A 185 -16.51 -2.42 -12.44
N SER A 186 -15.52 -2.12 -11.62
CA SER A 186 -14.65 -3.14 -11.05
C SER A 186 -15.41 -4.13 -10.17
N LEU A 187 -16.23 -3.62 -9.26
CA LEU A 187 -17.04 -4.43 -8.34
C LEU A 187 -18.16 -5.19 -9.04
N ASP A 188 -18.75 -4.64 -10.12
CA ASP A 188 -19.71 -5.34 -10.96
C ASP A 188 -19.08 -6.55 -11.67
N GLY A 189 -17.83 -6.40 -12.14
CA GLY A 189 -17.07 -7.46 -12.78
C GLY A 189 -16.50 -8.51 -11.82
N ASN A 190 -16.17 -8.10 -10.58
CA ASN A 190 -15.69 -8.98 -9.52
C ASN A 190 -16.09 -8.45 -8.13
N PRO A 191 -17.28 -8.81 -7.61
CA PRO A 191 -17.79 -8.33 -6.32
C PRO A 191 -16.92 -8.73 -5.12
N ARG A 192 -16.10 -9.77 -5.25
CA ARG A 192 -15.21 -10.26 -4.19
C ARG A 192 -13.76 -9.77 -4.34
N ASN A 193 -13.52 -8.76 -5.15
CA ASN A 193 -12.22 -8.12 -5.28
C ASN A 193 -11.90 -7.31 -4.02
N ALA A 194 -11.02 -7.84 -3.15
CA ALA A 194 -10.62 -7.18 -1.90
C ALA A 194 -9.94 -5.83 -2.16
N HIS A 195 -9.17 -5.73 -3.24
CA HIS A 195 -8.55 -4.47 -3.62
C HIS A 195 -9.59 -3.42 -4.04
N ALA A 196 -10.63 -3.81 -4.80
CA ALA A 196 -11.69 -2.89 -5.20
C ALA A 196 -12.54 -2.42 -4.00
N ALA A 197 -12.86 -3.31 -3.07
CA ALA A 197 -13.54 -2.93 -1.84
C ALA A 197 -12.71 -1.93 -1.00
N HIS A 198 -11.41 -2.17 -0.88
CA HIS A 198 -10.46 -1.26 -0.26
C HIS A 198 -10.42 0.11 -0.96
N ILE A 199 -10.37 0.16 -2.29
CA ILE A 199 -10.35 1.43 -3.04
C ILE A 199 -11.68 2.18 -2.89
N ARG A 200 -12.81 1.47 -2.87
CA ARG A 200 -14.10 2.09 -2.56
C ARG A 200 -14.11 2.73 -1.17
N THR A 201 -13.43 2.11 -0.20
CA THR A 201 -13.20 2.67 1.13
C THR A 201 -12.44 4.00 1.07
N HIS A 202 -11.36 4.08 0.27
CA HIS A 202 -10.64 5.34 0.04
C HIS A 202 -11.52 6.42 -0.59
N ILE A 203 -12.41 6.05 -1.51
CA ILE A 203 -13.32 7.03 -2.13
C ILE A 203 -14.30 7.60 -1.09
N HIS A 204 -14.87 6.76 -0.21
CA HIS A 204 -15.69 7.24 0.91
C HIS A 204 -14.89 8.15 1.83
N TYR A 205 -13.65 7.78 2.15
CA TYR A 205 -12.77 8.58 3.00
C TYR A 205 -12.49 9.97 2.42
N GLU A 206 -12.14 10.06 1.12
CA GLU A 206 -11.84 11.33 0.45
C GLU A 206 -13.10 12.20 0.21
N ARG A 207 -14.29 11.62 0.20
CA ARG A 207 -15.58 12.32 0.06
C ARG A 207 -16.18 12.75 1.38
N ASP A 208 -15.50 12.49 2.51
CA ASP A 208 -16.03 12.72 3.86
C ASP A 208 -17.35 11.97 4.13
N ASP A 209 -17.46 10.78 3.60
CA ASP A 209 -18.64 9.90 3.71
C ASP A 209 -18.33 8.68 4.60
N ALA A 210 -17.69 8.94 5.76
CA ALA A 210 -17.18 7.94 6.67
C ALA A 210 -18.28 6.98 7.17
N LYS A 211 -19.51 7.50 7.41
CA LYS A 211 -20.62 6.67 7.91
C LYS A 211 -21.06 5.63 6.89
N ALA A 212 -21.26 6.00 5.63
CA ALA A 212 -21.62 5.05 4.58
C ALA A 212 -20.44 4.12 4.27
N GLY A 213 -19.20 4.62 4.34
CA GLY A 213 -17.99 3.84 4.19
C GLY A 213 -17.87 2.76 5.26
N LEU A 214 -18.10 3.08 6.53
CA LEU A 214 -18.07 2.11 7.63
C LEU A 214 -19.15 1.03 7.46
N ILE A 215 -20.39 1.41 7.11
CA ILE A 215 -21.48 0.45 6.86
C ILE A 215 -21.09 -0.50 5.72
N TYR A 216 -20.63 0.05 4.59
CA TYR A 216 -20.22 -0.75 3.44
C TYR A 216 -19.09 -1.72 3.78
N LEU A 217 -18.03 -1.21 4.39
CA LEU A 217 -16.85 -2.02 4.66
C LEU A 217 -17.11 -3.10 5.73
N THR A 218 -17.89 -2.76 6.76
CA THR A 218 -18.28 -3.73 7.80
C THR A 218 -19.09 -4.89 7.21
N ASP A 219 -19.98 -4.63 6.28
CA ASP A 219 -20.75 -5.67 5.62
C ASP A 219 -19.88 -6.53 4.69
N TRP A 220 -19.04 -5.88 3.88
CA TRP A 220 -18.15 -6.57 2.94
C TRP A 220 -17.09 -7.42 3.65
N TYR A 221 -16.59 -6.96 4.80
CA TYR A 221 -15.54 -7.61 5.59
C TYR A 221 -15.95 -8.98 6.16
N LYS A 222 -17.25 -9.21 6.40
CA LYS A 222 -17.76 -10.46 7.00
C LYS A 222 -17.29 -11.72 6.28
N ASP A 223 -17.13 -11.64 4.97
CA ASP A 223 -16.75 -12.76 4.11
C ASP A 223 -15.28 -12.69 3.64
N LEU A 224 -14.48 -11.77 4.19
CA LEU A 224 -13.07 -11.64 3.84
C LEU A 224 -12.26 -12.76 4.50
N ASP A 225 -11.53 -13.53 3.69
CA ASP A 225 -10.61 -14.53 4.22
C ASP A 225 -9.47 -13.83 5.00
N ARG A 226 -9.23 -14.31 6.23
CA ARG A 226 -8.16 -13.78 7.09
C ARG A 226 -6.76 -13.87 6.44
N LYS A 227 -6.58 -14.80 5.49
CA LYS A 227 -5.34 -14.97 4.72
C LYS A 227 -5.26 -14.10 3.47
N ALA A 228 -6.25 -13.27 3.20
CA ALA A 228 -6.19 -12.31 2.10
C ALA A 228 -5.08 -11.30 2.33
N VAL A 229 -4.35 -10.94 1.28
CA VAL A 229 -3.19 -10.02 1.34
C VAL A 229 -3.54 -8.68 2.00
N LEU A 230 -4.75 -8.17 1.76
CA LEU A 230 -5.21 -6.90 2.32
C LEU A 230 -6.01 -7.03 3.62
N HIS A 231 -6.08 -8.21 4.26
CA HIS A 231 -6.87 -8.38 5.48
C HIS A 231 -6.47 -7.38 6.56
N CYS A 232 -5.18 -7.31 6.92
CA CYS A 232 -4.65 -6.37 7.91
C CYS A 232 -5.08 -4.92 7.59
N HIS A 233 -4.85 -4.48 6.36
CA HIS A 233 -5.08 -3.11 5.93
C HIS A 233 -6.57 -2.73 5.87
N ILE A 234 -7.43 -3.64 5.41
CA ILE A 234 -8.89 -3.44 5.44
C ILE A 234 -9.40 -3.36 6.89
N THR A 235 -8.86 -4.20 7.78
CA THR A 235 -9.16 -4.16 9.22
C THR A 235 -8.73 -2.82 9.83
N TRP A 236 -7.59 -2.27 9.43
CA TRP A 236 -7.13 -0.95 9.85
C TRP A 236 -8.11 0.16 9.45
N HIS A 237 -8.67 0.16 8.25
CA HIS A 237 -9.70 1.12 7.84
C HIS A 237 -10.95 1.05 8.73
N LEU A 238 -11.39 -0.17 9.11
CA LEU A 238 -12.48 -0.33 10.06
C LEU A 238 -12.14 0.24 11.44
N ALA A 239 -10.91 0.02 11.91
CA ALA A 239 -10.43 0.56 13.17
C ALA A 239 -10.41 2.10 13.15
N LEU A 240 -9.92 2.72 12.06
CA LEU A 240 -9.87 4.18 11.94
C LEU A 240 -11.26 4.82 12.02
N TRP A 241 -12.23 4.32 11.29
CA TRP A 241 -13.58 4.88 11.33
C TRP A 241 -14.29 4.64 12.67
N ASN A 242 -14.06 3.48 13.32
CA ASN A 242 -14.58 3.29 14.66
C ASN A 242 -13.95 4.25 15.66
N LEU A 243 -12.66 4.54 15.56
CA LEU A 243 -11.98 5.55 16.38
C LEU A 243 -12.56 6.95 16.13
N GLU A 244 -12.75 7.34 14.86
CA GLU A 244 -13.32 8.63 14.45
C GLU A 244 -14.76 8.85 15.00
N PHE A 245 -15.55 7.78 15.08
CA PHE A 245 -16.90 7.81 15.65
C PHE A 245 -16.95 7.62 17.17
N GLY A 246 -15.81 7.57 17.86
CA GLY A 246 -15.75 7.39 19.31
C GLY A 246 -16.04 5.96 19.79
N ASN A 247 -16.07 4.99 18.88
CA ASN A 247 -16.24 3.57 19.19
C ASN A 247 -14.89 2.93 19.52
N SER A 248 -14.17 3.47 20.50
CA SER A 248 -12.79 3.09 20.84
C SER A 248 -12.64 1.60 21.14
N GLU A 249 -13.56 1.01 21.89
CA GLU A 249 -13.52 -0.43 22.19
C GLU A 249 -13.50 -1.28 20.92
N GLN A 250 -14.36 -0.98 19.97
CA GLN A 250 -14.41 -1.70 18.69
C GLN A 250 -13.17 -1.42 17.82
N ALA A 251 -12.65 -0.19 17.83
CA ALA A 251 -11.43 0.17 17.13
C ALA A 251 -10.23 -0.66 17.64
N TRP A 252 -10.06 -0.74 18.95
CA TRP A 252 -9.02 -1.56 19.59
C TRP A 252 -9.21 -3.06 19.33
N ALA A 253 -10.44 -3.55 19.33
CA ALA A 253 -10.72 -4.96 19.02
C ALA A 253 -10.24 -5.33 17.60
N TYR A 254 -10.46 -4.47 16.60
CA TYR A 254 -9.92 -4.66 15.24
C TYR A 254 -8.39 -4.66 15.22
N ILE A 255 -7.74 -3.74 15.92
CA ILE A 255 -6.27 -3.68 15.99
C ILE A 255 -5.71 -4.94 16.66
N ASP A 256 -6.28 -5.33 17.79
CA ASP A 256 -5.79 -6.46 18.57
C ASP A 256 -6.03 -7.82 17.90
N ASP A 257 -7.06 -7.95 17.06
CA ASP A 257 -7.33 -9.19 16.34
C ASP A 257 -6.62 -9.28 14.99
N GLY A 258 -6.53 -8.18 14.21
CA GLY A 258 -6.21 -8.25 12.80
C GLY A 258 -5.08 -7.34 12.28
N VAL A 259 -4.54 -6.40 13.08
CA VAL A 259 -3.58 -5.40 12.57
C VAL A 259 -2.23 -5.45 13.26
N ARG A 260 -2.17 -5.57 14.60
CA ARG A 260 -0.92 -5.53 15.36
C ARG A 260 0.06 -6.66 14.97
N PRO A 261 1.38 -6.47 15.13
CA PRO A 261 2.42 -7.41 14.70
C PRO A 261 2.22 -8.87 15.14
N SER A 262 1.77 -9.10 16.36
CA SER A 262 1.60 -10.46 16.91
C SER A 262 0.36 -11.20 16.41
N LYS A 263 -0.55 -10.56 15.67
CA LYS A 263 -1.87 -11.11 15.28
C LYS A 263 -2.21 -10.95 13.80
N ALA A 264 -1.61 -9.99 13.13
CA ALA A 264 -1.95 -9.67 11.75
C ALA A 264 -1.56 -10.78 10.78
N TRP A 265 -2.35 -10.88 9.72
CA TRP A 265 -1.98 -11.56 8.49
C TRP A 265 -1.94 -10.54 7.36
N GLY A 266 -0.80 -10.45 6.67
CA GLY A 266 -0.58 -9.51 5.57
C GLY A 266 0.90 -9.17 5.40
N PRO A 267 1.22 -8.32 4.42
CA PRO A 267 2.59 -7.86 4.20
C PRO A 267 3.14 -7.14 5.43
N ALA A 268 4.39 -7.42 5.78
CA ALA A 268 5.06 -6.82 6.94
C ALA A 268 5.01 -5.28 6.91
N LEU A 269 5.03 -4.68 5.72
CA LEU A 269 4.89 -3.25 5.54
C LEU A 269 3.56 -2.73 6.10
N ASN A 270 2.44 -3.34 5.70
CA ASN A 270 1.12 -2.94 6.20
C ASN A 270 1.01 -3.13 7.71
N VAL A 271 1.46 -4.28 8.22
CA VAL A 271 1.41 -4.57 9.65
C VAL A 271 2.09 -3.46 10.46
N MET A 272 3.30 -3.09 10.09
CA MET A 272 4.07 -2.05 10.78
C MET A 272 3.42 -0.67 10.62
N THR A 273 3.14 -0.27 9.38
CA THR A 273 2.71 1.12 9.10
C THR A 273 1.29 1.39 9.57
N ASP A 274 0.40 0.42 9.42
CA ASP A 274 -1.00 0.56 9.84
C ASP A 274 -1.09 0.56 11.37
N THR A 275 -0.30 -0.26 12.06
CA THR A 275 -0.25 -0.22 13.54
C THR A 275 0.31 1.12 14.03
N ALA A 276 1.47 1.58 13.53
CA ALA A 276 2.06 2.85 13.94
C ALA A 276 1.11 4.03 13.70
N SER A 277 0.49 4.08 12.52
CA SER A 277 -0.46 5.12 12.15
C SER A 277 -1.71 5.10 13.05
N PHE A 278 -2.24 3.93 13.41
CA PHE A 278 -3.37 3.83 14.31
C PHE A 278 -3.02 4.29 15.73
N LEU A 279 -1.91 3.82 16.29
CA LEU A 279 -1.48 4.21 17.65
C LEU A 279 -1.35 5.73 17.77
N HIS A 280 -0.73 6.38 16.78
CA HIS A 280 -0.58 7.83 16.76
C HIS A 280 -1.93 8.55 16.69
N ARG A 281 -2.87 8.07 15.88
CA ARG A 281 -4.22 8.65 15.82
C ARG A 281 -5.01 8.43 17.10
N ALA A 282 -4.86 7.27 17.75
CA ALA A 282 -5.49 6.98 19.02
C ALA A 282 -5.07 7.98 20.11
N GLU A 283 -3.75 8.26 20.23
CA GLU A 283 -3.26 9.30 21.13
C GLU A 283 -3.82 10.68 20.83
N MET A 284 -3.91 11.04 19.55
CA MET A 284 -4.52 12.33 19.13
C MET A 284 -5.99 12.41 19.47
N CYS A 285 -6.72 11.30 19.46
CA CYS A 285 -8.12 11.20 19.91
C CYS A 285 -8.27 11.12 21.44
N GLY A 286 -7.13 11.13 22.18
CA GLY A 286 -7.13 11.13 23.65
C GLY A 286 -7.17 9.76 24.30
N GLU A 287 -6.92 8.70 23.52
CA GLU A 287 -6.76 7.37 24.06
C GLU A 287 -5.40 7.25 24.79
N ASP A 288 -5.38 6.52 25.88
CA ASP A 288 -4.15 6.16 26.59
C ASP A 288 -3.49 4.95 25.89
N VAL A 289 -2.40 5.18 25.18
CA VAL A 289 -1.69 4.16 24.41
C VAL A 289 -0.51 3.62 25.23
N ASP A 290 -0.61 2.35 25.65
CA ASP A 290 0.48 1.67 26.35
C ASP A 290 1.77 1.68 25.49
N VAL A 291 2.88 2.16 26.06
CA VAL A 291 4.19 2.17 25.43
C VAL A 291 4.65 0.78 24.96
N ALA A 292 4.14 -0.29 25.56
CA ALA A 292 4.40 -1.65 25.10
C ALA A 292 3.91 -1.90 23.67
N ARG A 293 2.83 -1.25 23.24
CA ARG A 293 2.33 -1.32 21.86
C ARG A 293 3.30 -0.66 20.88
N TRP A 294 3.85 0.49 21.26
CA TRP A 294 4.88 1.17 20.47
C TRP A 294 6.18 0.37 20.39
N ARG A 295 6.55 -0.30 21.50
CA ARG A 295 7.74 -1.16 21.53
C ARG A 295 7.58 -2.35 20.58
N GLU A 296 6.40 -2.98 20.55
CA GLU A 296 6.10 -4.07 19.60
C GLU A 296 6.33 -3.61 18.14
N VAL A 297 5.88 -2.40 17.78
CA VAL A 297 6.07 -1.85 16.43
C VAL A 297 7.53 -1.50 16.15
N SER A 298 8.23 -0.90 17.12
CA SER A 298 9.65 -0.55 17.00
C SER A 298 10.52 -1.79 16.77
N GLU A 299 10.32 -2.85 17.57
CA GLU A 299 11.02 -4.13 17.42
C GLU A 299 10.67 -4.80 16.07
N TYR A 300 9.41 -4.75 15.65
CA TYR A 300 8.98 -5.25 14.37
C TYR A 300 9.66 -4.53 13.20
N ALA A 301 9.78 -3.19 13.29
CA ALA A 301 10.49 -2.39 12.30
C ALA A 301 11.97 -2.79 12.17
N LEU A 302 12.66 -3.01 13.29
CA LEU A 302 14.06 -3.46 13.29
C LEU A 302 14.22 -4.85 12.65
N ASN A 303 13.26 -5.74 12.86
CA ASN A 303 13.32 -7.10 12.33
C ASN A 303 13.05 -7.17 10.82
N PHE A 304 12.05 -6.45 10.33
CA PHE A 304 11.60 -6.55 8.94
C PHE A 304 12.17 -5.48 8.02
N PHE A 305 12.56 -4.31 8.56
CA PHE A 305 13.07 -3.16 7.80
C PHE A 305 14.41 -2.65 8.38
N PRO A 306 15.42 -3.53 8.55
CA PRO A 306 16.72 -3.14 9.12
C PRO A 306 17.51 -2.20 8.20
N ASN A 307 17.23 -2.25 6.88
CA ASN A 307 17.92 -1.45 5.87
C ASN A 307 17.13 -0.16 5.58
N ARG A 308 17.82 0.97 5.59
CA ARG A 308 17.25 2.28 5.25
C ARG A 308 17.11 2.47 3.75
N GLY A 309 16.23 3.40 3.35
CA GLY A 309 15.98 3.79 1.96
C GLY A 309 14.65 3.32 1.39
N PHE A 310 13.81 2.70 2.21
CA PHE A 310 12.41 2.47 1.89
C PHE A 310 11.57 3.51 2.63
N THR A 311 11.43 4.68 2.01
CA THR A 311 10.87 5.90 2.60
C THR A 311 9.62 5.68 3.44
N PHE A 312 8.65 4.94 2.92
CA PHE A 312 7.38 4.68 3.62
C PHE A 312 7.57 3.87 4.91
N ALA A 313 8.44 2.86 4.89
CA ALA A 313 8.81 2.10 6.08
C ALA A 313 9.63 2.96 7.04
N ASP A 314 10.59 3.71 6.53
CA ASP A 314 11.53 4.51 7.35
C ASP A 314 10.79 5.54 8.21
N ILE A 315 9.76 6.23 7.68
CA ILE A 315 9.02 7.23 8.46
C ILE A 315 8.16 6.62 9.57
N HIS A 316 7.53 5.46 9.32
CA HIS A 316 6.74 4.80 10.35
C HIS A 316 7.62 4.15 11.42
N ALA A 317 8.79 3.62 11.03
CA ALA A 317 9.81 3.16 11.95
C ALA A 317 10.34 4.33 12.81
N ALA A 318 10.62 5.50 12.20
CA ALA A 318 11.06 6.69 12.92
C ALA A 318 10.06 7.12 13.99
N LEU A 319 8.75 7.12 13.67
CA LEU A 319 7.70 7.41 14.64
C LEU A 319 7.74 6.39 15.80
N ALA A 320 7.77 5.09 15.50
CA ALA A 320 7.77 4.06 16.53
C ALA A 320 9.03 4.16 17.43
N HIS A 321 10.22 4.36 16.85
CA HIS A 321 11.46 4.54 17.61
C HIS A 321 11.42 5.80 18.48
N ALA A 322 10.85 6.91 17.98
CA ALA A 322 10.67 8.13 18.76
C ALA A 322 9.76 7.89 19.98
N MET A 323 8.62 7.23 19.77
CA MET A 323 7.61 7.00 20.82
C MET A 323 8.09 6.08 21.95
N VAL A 324 9.06 5.21 21.69
CA VAL A 324 9.68 4.36 22.74
C VAL A 324 10.99 4.96 23.31
N GLY A 325 11.45 6.11 22.81
CA GLY A 325 12.64 6.78 23.29
C GLY A 325 13.96 6.17 22.81
N GLU A 326 13.96 5.43 21.69
CA GLU A 326 15.18 4.87 21.09
C GLU A 326 15.96 5.91 20.29
N THR A 327 16.54 6.87 21.00
CA THR A 327 17.20 8.06 20.44
C THR A 327 18.37 7.72 19.52
N ASP A 328 19.16 6.69 19.83
CA ASP A 328 20.33 6.28 19.03
C ASP A 328 19.87 5.68 17.70
N THR A 329 18.87 4.80 17.72
CA THR A 329 18.27 4.21 16.52
C THR A 329 17.64 5.27 15.62
N LEU A 330 16.93 6.23 16.23
CA LEU A 330 16.34 7.36 15.51
C LEU A 330 17.42 8.28 14.92
N GLY A 331 18.47 8.58 15.68
CA GLY A 331 19.62 9.37 15.22
C GLY A 331 20.32 8.72 14.02
N GLN A 332 20.50 7.40 14.05
CA GLN A 332 21.03 6.65 12.91
C GLN A 332 20.10 6.70 11.70
N LEU A 333 18.79 6.59 11.92
CA LEU A 333 17.82 6.69 10.83
C LEU A 333 17.88 8.07 10.14
N ILE A 334 18.06 9.14 10.91
CA ILE A 334 18.20 10.50 10.37
C ILE A 334 19.51 10.63 9.57
N SER A 335 20.65 10.15 10.14
CA SER A 335 21.97 10.27 9.51
C SER A 335 22.13 9.43 8.26
N ASP A 336 21.51 8.25 8.24
CA ASP A 336 21.64 7.24 7.19
C ASP A 336 20.50 7.27 6.19
N ALA A 337 19.61 8.28 6.28
CA ALA A 337 18.51 8.46 5.33
C ALA A 337 19.05 8.49 3.89
N LYS A 338 18.48 7.66 3.02
CA LYS A 338 18.93 7.52 1.63
C LYS A 338 17.76 7.32 0.68
N GLY A 339 18.05 7.38 -0.61
CA GLY A 339 17.04 7.28 -1.66
C GLY A 339 16.46 8.64 -2.08
N PRO A 340 15.55 8.65 -3.04
CA PRO A 340 15.05 9.89 -3.65
C PRO A 340 14.36 10.87 -2.68
N ALA A 341 13.80 10.38 -1.57
CA ALA A 341 13.10 11.19 -0.56
C ALA A 341 13.82 11.22 0.79
N ALA A 342 15.16 11.03 0.82
CA ALA A 342 15.95 11.02 2.05
C ALA A 342 15.80 12.31 2.89
N ASP A 343 15.72 13.45 2.21
CA ASP A 343 15.49 14.76 2.81
C ASP A 343 14.14 14.84 3.55
N VAL A 344 13.09 14.24 2.99
CA VAL A 344 11.76 14.17 3.60
C VAL A 344 11.78 13.24 4.81
N VAL A 345 12.43 12.06 4.70
CA VAL A 345 12.58 11.11 5.82
C VAL A 345 13.28 11.75 7.00
N ALA A 346 14.42 12.42 6.78
CA ALA A 346 15.16 13.07 7.85
C ALA A 346 14.30 14.13 8.56
N LYS A 347 13.59 14.98 7.80
CA LYS A 347 12.72 16.02 8.38
C LYS A 347 11.53 15.45 9.17
N LEU A 348 10.94 14.35 8.71
CA LEU A 348 9.87 13.69 9.45
C LEU A 348 10.39 13.03 10.74
N ALA A 349 11.55 12.38 10.69
CA ALA A 349 12.16 11.80 11.88
C ALA A 349 12.54 12.87 12.93
N GLU A 350 13.10 14.02 12.49
CA GLU A 350 13.34 15.19 13.36
C GLU A 350 12.02 15.73 13.96
N ALA A 351 10.94 15.76 13.18
CA ALA A 351 9.64 16.19 13.65
C ALA A 351 9.07 15.24 14.72
N PHE A 352 9.20 13.93 14.55
CA PHE A 352 8.77 12.95 15.56
C PHE A 352 9.62 13.01 16.83
N GLN A 353 10.92 13.25 16.71
CA GLN A 353 11.78 13.50 17.85
C GLN A 353 11.33 14.74 18.64
N ALA A 354 11.04 15.82 17.93
CA ALA A 354 10.51 17.05 18.55
C ALA A 354 9.12 16.85 19.16
N PHE A 355 8.27 16.00 18.53
CA PHE A 355 6.93 15.67 19.01
C PHE A 355 6.96 15.00 20.38
N VAL A 356 7.81 13.99 20.55
CA VAL A 356 7.98 13.28 21.84
C VAL A 356 8.58 14.18 22.90
N ALA A 357 9.46 15.12 22.50
CA ALA A 357 10.01 16.14 23.39
C ALA A 357 9.05 17.31 23.70
N GLU A 358 7.79 17.24 23.22
CA GLU A 358 6.77 18.29 23.35
C GLU A 358 7.23 19.67 22.82
N ASN A 359 8.21 19.70 21.92
CA ASN A 359 8.66 20.92 21.28
C ASN A 359 7.84 21.22 20.01
N TRP A 360 6.62 21.69 20.23
CA TRP A 360 5.61 21.88 19.17
C TRP A 360 6.03 22.88 18.10
N GLN A 361 6.82 23.93 18.47
CA GLN A 361 7.37 24.87 17.49
C GLN A 361 8.36 24.19 16.55
N ALA A 362 9.21 23.31 17.09
CA ALA A 362 10.15 22.54 16.27
C ALA A 362 9.42 21.54 15.37
N VAL A 363 8.35 20.89 15.85
CA VAL A 363 7.51 20.02 15.02
C VAL A 363 7.00 20.80 13.80
N ILE A 364 6.42 21.97 13.99
CA ILE A 364 5.91 22.82 12.89
C ILE A 364 7.06 23.21 11.94
N ALA A 365 8.20 23.61 12.48
CA ALA A 365 9.35 24.03 11.68
C ALA A 365 9.88 22.90 10.79
N HIS A 366 9.96 21.66 11.31
CA HIS A 366 10.40 20.49 10.54
C HIS A 366 9.35 20.04 9.51
N LEU A 367 8.06 20.09 9.84
CA LEU A 367 6.99 19.63 8.94
C LEU A 367 6.66 20.63 7.83
N THR A 368 6.80 21.94 8.05
CA THR A 368 6.43 22.98 7.06
C THR A 368 7.01 22.71 5.66
N PRO A 369 8.32 22.43 5.48
CA PRO A 369 8.87 22.15 4.16
C PRO A 369 8.38 20.80 3.59
N VAL A 370 7.96 19.86 4.43
CA VAL A 370 7.48 18.55 4.02
C VAL A 370 6.06 18.61 3.46
N MET A 371 5.22 19.51 3.98
CA MET A 371 3.80 19.60 3.62
C MET A 371 3.54 19.82 2.13
N SER A 372 4.46 20.44 1.41
CA SER A 372 4.36 20.68 -0.04
C SER A 372 4.79 19.50 -0.91
N GLN A 373 5.35 18.45 -0.34
CA GLN A 373 5.95 17.34 -1.06
C GLN A 373 5.80 15.99 -0.33
N HIS A 374 4.82 15.89 0.58
CA HIS A 374 4.63 14.68 1.38
C HIS A 374 4.22 13.45 0.54
N GLU A 375 3.75 13.65 -0.71
CA GLU A 375 3.50 12.54 -1.64
C GLU A 375 4.76 11.72 -1.95
N ARG A 376 5.95 12.31 -1.82
CA ARG A 376 7.24 11.61 -2.01
C ARG A 376 7.48 10.48 -1.00
N VAL A 377 6.76 10.49 0.11
CA VAL A 377 6.81 9.43 1.13
C VAL A 377 6.28 8.09 0.59
N GLY A 378 5.34 8.12 -0.34
CA GLY A 378 4.58 6.94 -0.76
C GLY A 378 3.28 6.77 0.02
N GLY A 379 2.61 5.65 -0.19
CA GLY A 379 1.31 5.38 0.43
C GLY A 379 0.16 6.21 -0.14
N SER A 380 -1.05 5.94 0.33
CA SER A 380 -2.25 6.68 -0.03
C SER A 380 -2.37 8.00 0.74
N ARG A 381 -3.28 8.87 0.30
CA ARG A 381 -3.59 10.11 1.02
C ARG A 381 -4.01 9.82 2.47
N ALA A 382 -4.86 8.81 2.70
CA ALA A 382 -5.29 8.40 4.04
C ALA A 382 -4.11 7.95 4.94
N GLN A 383 -3.08 7.32 4.37
CA GLN A 383 -1.88 6.94 5.11
C GLN A 383 -0.97 8.15 5.38
N ARG A 384 -0.88 9.10 4.46
CA ARG A 384 -0.11 10.34 4.64
C ARG A 384 -0.74 11.34 5.60
N ASP A 385 -1.99 11.13 6.01
CA ASP A 385 -2.61 11.88 7.10
C ASP A 385 -1.83 11.81 8.42
N LEU A 386 -0.97 10.79 8.59
CA LEU A 386 0.02 10.76 9.66
C LEU A 386 0.81 12.08 9.76
N ILE A 387 1.24 12.63 8.63
CA ILE A 387 2.04 13.86 8.56
C ILE A 387 1.16 15.08 8.85
N GLU A 388 -0.01 15.13 8.20
CA GLU A 388 -0.96 16.24 8.38
C GLU A 388 -1.47 16.31 9.82
N PHE A 389 -1.79 15.15 10.41
CA PHE A 389 -2.30 15.11 11.78
C PHE A 389 -1.20 15.38 12.83
N THR A 390 0.05 15.03 12.56
CA THR A 390 1.17 15.46 13.42
C THR A 390 1.31 16.99 13.44
N MET A 391 1.18 17.65 12.28
CA MET A 391 1.14 19.11 12.20
C MET A 391 -0.08 19.68 12.96
N LEU A 392 -1.24 19.10 12.76
CA LEU A 392 -2.48 19.48 13.43
C LEU A 392 -2.33 19.40 14.94
N ALA A 393 -1.81 18.28 15.46
CA ALA A 393 -1.59 18.10 16.90
C ALA A 393 -0.67 19.18 17.47
N ALA A 394 0.43 19.50 16.78
CA ALA A 394 1.35 20.56 17.23
C ALA A 394 0.69 21.94 17.25
N LEU A 395 -0.13 22.27 16.25
CA LEU A 395 -0.92 23.52 16.22
C LEU A 395 -1.89 23.58 17.40
N MET A 396 -2.62 22.50 17.68
CA MET A 396 -3.57 22.43 18.79
C MET A 396 -2.88 22.57 20.15
N LYS A 397 -1.73 21.93 20.35
CA LYS A 397 -0.93 22.04 21.59
C LYS A 397 -0.37 23.46 21.83
N LEU A 398 -0.20 24.24 20.77
CA LEU A 398 0.19 25.67 20.86
C LEU A 398 -1.02 26.62 20.99
N GLY A 399 -2.26 26.12 21.08
CA GLY A 399 -3.47 26.94 21.13
C GLY A 399 -3.81 27.61 19.78
N ARG A 400 -3.26 27.15 18.67
CA ARG A 400 -3.43 27.69 17.31
C ARG A 400 -4.57 26.97 16.56
N ALA A 401 -5.74 26.86 17.21
CA ALA A 401 -6.88 26.12 16.66
C ALA A 401 -7.39 26.71 15.32
N ASP A 402 -7.33 28.04 15.14
CA ASP A 402 -7.74 28.66 13.88
C ASP A 402 -6.82 28.31 12.72
N ASP A 403 -5.51 28.23 12.97
CA ASP A 403 -4.55 27.77 11.96
C ASP A 403 -4.76 26.28 11.61
N ALA A 404 -5.09 25.45 12.60
CA ALA A 404 -5.43 24.07 12.43
C ALA A 404 -6.68 23.88 11.54
N ARG A 405 -7.77 24.65 11.83
CA ARG A 405 -8.98 24.64 11.00
C ARG A 405 -8.70 25.13 9.57
N LEU A 406 -7.91 26.19 9.41
CA LEU A 406 -7.54 26.70 8.08
C LEU A 406 -6.73 25.65 7.29
N MET A 407 -5.79 24.97 7.96
CA MET A 407 -5.02 23.90 7.33
C MET A 407 -5.96 22.79 6.82
N LEU A 408 -6.86 22.28 7.66
CA LEU A 408 -7.82 21.25 7.26
C LEU A 408 -8.74 21.70 6.13
N ALA A 409 -9.31 22.90 6.22
CA ALA A 409 -10.19 23.45 5.19
C ALA A 409 -9.48 23.60 3.83
N THR A 410 -8.18 23.87 3.84
CA THR A 410 -7.38 24.01 2.62
C THR A 410 -6.98 22.66 2.03
N ARG A 411 -6.56 21.71 2.88
CA ARG A 411 -6.03 20.43 2.42
C ARG A 411 -7.10 19.34 2.29
N ARG A 412 -8.21 19.48 3.02
CA ARG A 412 -9.34 18.55 3.04
C ARG A 412 -10.66 19.29 2.84
N PRO A 413 -10.87 19.98 1.70
CA PRO A 413 -12.01 20.86 1.50
C PRO A 413 -13.36 20.14 1.52
N MET A 414 -13.38 18.82 1.34
CA MET A 414 -14.60 18.00 1.44
C MET A 414 -14.92 17.58 2.87
N LYS A 415 -13.95 17.67 3.80
CA LYS A 415 -14.14 17.23 5.18
C LYS A 415 -14.87 18.30 5.97
N THR A 416 -16.04 17.95 6.52
CA THR A 416 -16.91 18.85 7.28
C THR A 416 -16.89 18.57 8.77
N ASP A 417 -16.46 17.36 9.18
CA ASP A 417 -16.31 16.96 10.56
C ASP A 417 -14.80 16.80 10.89
N TYR A 418 -14.39 17.38 12.03
CA TYR A 418 -13.00 17.42 12.47
C TYR A 418 -12.75 16.60 13.75
N GLY A 419 -13.50 15.52 13.96
CA GLY A 419 -13.33 14.60 15.09
C GLY A 419 -11.97 13.89 15.18
N VAL A 420 -11.01 14.33 14.36
CA VAL A 420 -9.65 13.75 14.28
C VAL A 420 -8.70 14.21 15.40
N SER A 421 -9.11 15.21 16.19
CA SER A 421 -8.32 15.68 17.33
C SER A 421 -9.20 16.32 18.39
N ILE A 422 -8.86 16.08 19.67
CA ILE A 422 -9.57 16.67 20.80
C ILE A 422 -9.54 18.22 20.71
N GLY A 423 -10.70 18.84 20.91
CA GLY A 423 -10.85 20.29 20.96
C GLY A 423 -10.87 21.00 19.60
N LEU A 424 -10.90 20.26 18.49
CA LEU A 424 -11.02 20.83 17.15
C LEU A 424 -12.48 20.91 16.66
N GLY A 425 -13.38 20.06 17.19
CA GLY A 425 -14.80 20.04 16.87
C GLY A 425 -15.59 21.22 17.41
#